data_40bf6a64a5fe248687a590a4f5f0ba5f
#
_entry.id   40bf6a64a5fe248687a590a4f5f0ba5f
#
_cell.length_a   1.000
_cell.length_b   1.000
_cell.length_c   1.000
_cell.angle_alpha   90.00
_cell.angle_beta   90.00
_cell.angle_gamma   90.00
#
_symmetry.space_group_name_H-M   'P 1'
#
loop_
_entity.id
_entity.type
_entity.pdbx_description
1 polymer ?
#
loop_
_entity_poly.entity_id
_entity_poly.type
_entity_poly.pdbx_seq_one_letter_code
_entity_poly.pdbx_strand_id
1 'polypeptide(L)'
;MRWEYAEWDKALEAALKSFESLMSLFNYLLLMAAGDVDQVFEWLRYLQERGSLDPNVDLEEFKRRLEEERIIERMKEGGFALGAKGEQAIRRESLNRIFTGLQKSGYGQHRVPNAGEGDERLTETRPYRFGDPVTSIDALGTISNAVRRSGVEEISLTEEDVEVYETEHLASCATVLLIDISHSMILYGEDRITPAKQVALGLTELILTRYPKDALRIGVFGDEAREIAIRDIPYLQVGPFHTNTKAGLEMAQSILEASRQRNRQIFMVTDGKPTAIMEDGEVYKNPWGFDPKIRNQTLEAAAACRRAGITITTFMLASDPDLVEFVEEMTRIASGRAYFASADKLGEFLFADYIRNKRRTVS
;
A
#
# COMPACT_ATOMS: atom_id res chain seq x y z
N MET A 1 -9.50 14.90 29.13
CA MET A 1 -10.07 15.88 28.17
C MET A 1 -9.10 17.02 27.80
N ARG A 2 -8.37 17.68 28.70
CA ARG A 2 -7.50 18.84 28.36
C ARG A 2 -6.15 18.47 27.69
N TRP A 3 -5.68 17.23 27.84
CA TRP A 3 -4.43 16.72 27.25
C TRP A 3 -4.60 16.23 25.81
N GLU A 4 -5.72 15.62 25.48
CA GLU A 4 -6.05 15.18 24.13
C GLU A 4 -6.15 16.35 23.13
N TYR A 5 -6.69 17.51 23.56
CA TYR A 5 -6.76 18.71 22.72
C TYR A 5 -5.40 19.32 22.38
N ALA A 6 -4.44 19.28 23.31
CA ALA A 6 -3.13 19.92 23.09
C ALA A 6 -2.21 19.10 22.14
N GLU A 7 -2.32 17.79 22.16
CA GLU A 7 -1.60 16.93 21.20
C GLU A 7 -2.23 16.96 19.82
N TRP A 8 -3.56 17.05 19.78
CA TRP A 8 -4.33 17.21 18.56
C TRP A 8 -4.02 18.53 17.83
N ASP A 9 -3.91 19.63 18.56
CA ASP A 9 -3.51 20.94 18.05
C ASP A 9 -2.12 20.89 17.38
N LYS A 10 -1.17 20.19 17.97
CA LYS A 10 0.18 20.03 17.39
C LYS A 10 0.19 19.20 16.10
N ALA A 11 -0.59 18.13 16.04
CA ALA A 11 -0.72 17.30 14.85
C ALA A 11 -1.37 18.10 13.70
N LEU A 12 -2.37 18.90 14.02
CA LEU A 12 -3.08 19.75 13.06
C LEU A 12 -2.19 20.88 12.52
N GLU A 13 -1.41 21.56 13.40
CA GLU A 13 -0.44 22.58 12.99
C GLU A 13 0.71 22.01 12.18
N ALA A 14 1.18 20.79 12.50
CA ALA A 14 2.17 20.09 11.71
C ALA A 14 1.63 19.74 10.31
N ALA A 15 0.39 19.30 10.23
CA ALA A 15 -0.29 19.03 8.98
C ALA A 15 -0.37 20.27 8.09
N LEU A 16 -0.79 21.41 8.62
CA LEU A 16 -0.87 22.70 7.88
C LEU A 16 0.45 23.09 7.22
N LYS A 17 1.58 22.89 7.92
CA LYS A 17 2.92 23.20 7.39
C LYS A 17 3.36 22.28 6.26
N SER A 18 2.74 21.12 6.13
CA SER A 18 3.10 20.07 5.17
C SER A 18 2.26 20.09 3.88
N PHE A 19 1.22 20.93 3.79
CA PHE A 19 0.30 20.95 2.65
C PHE A 19 0.48 22.20 1.78
N GLU A 20 0.63 21.96 0.47
CA GLU A 20 0.80 23.00 -0.54
C GLU A 20 -0.54 23.63 -0.97
N SER A 21 -1.68 22.99 -0.65
CA SER A 21 -3.00 23.45 -1.06
C SER A 21 -4.09 23.09 -0.05
N LEU A 22 -5.16 23.88 -0.04
CA LEU A 22 -6.35 23.63 0.78
C LEU A 22 -6.99 22.27 0.46
N MET A 23 -6.95 21.84 -0.80
CA MET A 23 -7.46 20.52 -1.21
C MET A 23 -6.66 19.36 -0.62
N SER A 24 -5.32 19.47 -0.61
CA SER A 24 -4.46 18.46 0.01
C SER A 24 -4.68 18.39 1.52
N LEU A 25 -4.86 19.54 2.18
CA LEU A 25 -5.21 19.60 3.59
C LEU A 25 -6.58 18.96 3.84
N PHE A 26 -7.60 19.30 3.05
CA PHE A 26 -8.94 18.72 3.14
C PHE A 26 -8.90 17.18 3.04
N ASN A 27 -8.21 16.65 2.03
CA ASN A 27 -8.07 15.21 1.83
C ASN A 27 -7.41 14.52 3.03
N TYR A 28 -6.40 15.14 3.62
CA TYR A 28 -5.73 14.59 4.81
C TYR A 28 -6.65 14.60 6.03
N LEU A 29 -7.29 15.75 6.30
CA LEU A 29 -8.23 15.88 7.40
C LEU A 29 -9.41 14.91 7.28
N LEU A 30 -9.83 14.63 6.05
CA LEU A 30 -10.89 13.68 5.79
C LEU A 30 -10.51 12.24 6.18
N LEU A 31 -9.26 11.85 5.96
CA LEU A 31 -8.76 10.56 6.43
C LEU A 31 -8.68 10.49 7.96
N MET A 32 -8.28 11.60 8.60
CA MET A 32 -8.26 11.72 10.07
C MET A 32 -9.67 11.68 10.67
N ALA A 33 -10.62 12.36 10.02
CA ALA A 33 -12.04 12.41 10.42
C ALA A 33 -12.83 11.14 10.05
N ALA A 34 -12.14 10.07 9.59
CA ALA A 34 -12.78 8.85 9.14
C ALA A 34 -13.91 9.07 8.10
N GLY A 35 -13.69 10.01 7.19
CA GLY A 35 -14.61 10.32 6.10
C GLY A 35 -15.73 11.31 6.45
N ASP A 36 -15.75 11.83 7.65
CA ASP A 36 -16.75 12.83 8.08
C ASP A 36 -16.40 14.21 7.52
N VAL A 37 -17.09 14.58 6.43
CA VAL A 37 -16.90 15.84 5.72
C VAL A 37 -17.28 17.05 6.59
N ASP A 38 -18.36 16.95 7.34
CA ASP A 38 -18.85 18.05 8.16
C ASP A 38 -17.86 18.36 9.29
N GLN A 39 -17.31 17.33 9.93
CA GLN A 39 -16.25 17.46 10.92
C GLN A 39 -14.98 18.11 10.34
N VAL A 40 -14.61 17.79 9.11
CA VAL A 40 -13.47 18.45 8.44
C VAL A 40 -13.70 19.94 8.28
N PHE A 41 -14.91 20.36 7.90
CA PHE A 41 -15.21 21.79 7.79
C PHE A 41 -15.22 22.48 9.14
N GLU A 42 -15.64 21.83 10.22
CA GLU A 42 -15.47 22.36 11.58
C GLU A 42 -14.01 22.57 11.93
N TRP A 43 -13.15 21.61 11.60
CA TRP A 43 -11.71 21.74 11.84
C TRP A 43 -11.07 22.85 10.99
N LEU A 44 -11.45 22.98 9.74
CA LEU A 44 -10.95 24.07 8.88
C LEU A 44 -11.36 25.47 9.41
N ARG A 45 -12.61 25.64 9.91
CA ARG A 45 -13.05 26.88 10.57
C ARG A 45 -12.25 27.16 11.83
N TYR A 46 -12.04 26.14 12.66
CA TYR A 46 -11.23 26.25 13.87
C TYR A 46 -9.78 26.69 13.56
N LEU A 47 -9.18 26.15 12.52
CA LEU A 47 -7.84 26.53 12.06
C LEU A 47 -7.79 27.98 11.56
N GLN A 48 -8.86 28.42 10.90
CA GLN A 48 -9.00 29.80 10.41
C GLN A 48 -9.14 30.79 11.58
N GLU A 49 -9.97 30.47 12.58
CA GLU A 49 -10.14 31.28 13.80
C GLU A 49 -8.85 31.41 14.60
N ARG A 50 -7.98 30.39 14.61
CA ARG A 50 -6.66 30.43 15.23
C ARG A 50 -5.57 31.12 14.41
N GLY A 51 -5.89 31.56 13.21
CA GLY A 51 -4.92 32.19 12.31
C GLY A 51 -3.91 31.22 11.70
N SER A 52 -4.16 29.91 11.80
CA SER A 52 -3.33 28.87 11.20
C SER A 52 -3.69 28.66 9.72
N LEU A 53 -4.90 28.97 9.33
CA LEU A 53 -5.35 29.05 7.94
C LEU A 53 -5.59 30.53 7.58
N ASP A 54 -5.29 30.92 6.33
CA ASP A 54 -5.48 32.28 5.86
C ASP A 54 -6.94 32.73 6.07
N PRO A 55 -7.19 33.85 6.81
CA PRO A 55 -8.54 34.35 7.05
C PRO A 55 -9.31 34.72 5.77
N ASN A 56 -8.62 34.97 4.66
CA ASN A 56 -9.25 35.31 3.38
C ASN A 56 -9.76 34.09 2.60
N VAL A 57 -9.49 32.88 3.07
CA VAL A 57 -10.01 31.65 2.45
C VAL A 57 -11.50 31.56 2.70
N ASP A 58 -12.31 31.61 1.64
CA ASP A 58 -13.75 31.41 1.72
C ASP A 58 -14.07 29.89 1.77
N LEU A 59 -14.30 29.37 2.99
CA LEU A 59 -14.60 27.97 3.21
C LEU A 59 -15.99 27.57 2.68
N GLU A 60 -16.95 28.49 2.61
CA GLU A 60 -18.26 28.20 2.04
C GLU A 60 -18.19 28.10 0.52
N GLU A 61 -17.42 29.00 -0.13
CA GLU A 61 -17.11 28.87 -1.56
C GLU A 61 -16.35 27.59 -1.86
N PHE A 62 -15.39 27.22 -1.02
CA PHE A 62 -14.66 25.96 -1.16
C PHE A 62 -15.60 24.77 -1.08
N LYS A 63 -16.50 24.73 -0.07
CA LYS A 63 -17.50 23.66 0.09
C LYS A 63 -18.42 23.55 -1.13
N ARG A 64 -18.89 24.68 -1.64
CA ARG A 64 -19.74 24.76 -2.84
C ARG A 64 -19.03 24.18 -4.07
N ARG A 65 -17.76 24.50 -4.29
CA ARG A 65 -16.96 23.93 -5.39
C ARG A 65 -16.80 22.43 -5.28
N LEU A 66 -16.53 21.92 -4.08
CA LEU A 66 -16.44 20.47 -3.86
C LEU A 66 -17.76 19.75 -4.20
N GLU A 67 -18.91 20.38 -3.92
CA GLU A 67 -20.24 19.85 -4.28
C GLU A 67 -20.47 19.94 -5.80
N GLU A 68 -20.19 21.07 -6.45
CA GLU A 68 -20.30 21.26 -7.90
C GLU A 68 -19.42 20.29 -8.70
N GLU A 69 -18.20 20.03 -8.23
CA GLU A 69 -17.27 19.07 -8.83
C GLU A 69 -17.60 17.60 -8.49
N ARG A 70 -18.60 17.36 -7.66
CA ARG A 70 -19.00 16.03 -7.14
C ARG A 70 -17.86 15.30 -6.39
N ILE A 71 -17.06 16.07 -5.69
CA ILE A 71 -16.07 15.54 -4.75
C ILE A 71 -16.76 15.14 -3.46
N ILE A 72 -17.73 15.95 -3.01
CA ILE A 72 -18.66 15.64 -1.94
C ILE A 72 -20.09 15.63 -2.48
N GLU A 73 -20.96 14.84 -1.85
CA GLU A 73 -22.38 14.72 -2.20
C GLU A 73 -23.25 14.81 -0.97
N ARG A 74 -24.40 15.47 -1.08
CA ARG A 74 -25.39 15.56 0.04
C ARG A 74 -26.01 14.21 0.30
N MET A 75 -26.04 13.81 1.56
CA MET A 75 -26.77 12.63 1.99
C MET A 75 -28.26 12.94 2.20
N LYS A 76 -29.09 11.94 2.02
CA LYS A 76 -30.56 12.07 2.21
C LYS A 76 -30.97 12.41 3.63
N GLU A 77 -30.16 11.97 4.60
CA GLU A 77 -30.39 12.16 6.04
C GLU A 77 -29.74 13.45 6.57
N GLY A 78 -29.18 14.27 5.69
CA GLY A 78 -28.40 15.45 6.03
C GLY A 78 -26.90 15.16 6.10
N GLY A 79 -26.05 16.21 5.98
CA GLY A 79 -24.61 16.09 5.95
C GLY A 79 -24.08 15.74 4.56
N PHE A 80 -22.77 15.47 4.49
CA PHE A 80 -22.05 15.21 3.25
C PHE A 80 -21.25 13.92 3.33
N ALA A 81 -21.13 13.23 2.19
CA ALA A 81 -20.27 12.07 2.00
C ALA A 81 -19.34 12.31 0.79
N LEU A 82 -18.29 11.49 0.68
CA LEU A 82 -17.44 11.49 -0.52
C LEU A 82 -18.21 11.00 -1.74
N GLY A 83 -18.15 11.77 -2.82
CA GLY A 83 -18.55 11.31 -4.14
C GLY A 83 -17.46 10.48 -4.83
N ALA A 84 -17.82 9.81 -5.92
CA ALA A 84 -16.87 8.97 -6.67
C ALA A 84 -15.61 9.72 -7.15
N LYS A 85 -15.74 11.01 -7.51
CA LYS A 85 -14.58 11.85 -7.85
C LYS A 85 -13.72 12.18 -6.63
N GLY A 86 -14.33 12.34 -5.46
CA GLY A 86 -13.62 12.54 -4.20
C GLY A 86 -12.78 11.31 -3.82
N GLU A 87 -13.35 10.12 -3.95
CA GLU A 87 -12.60 8.87 -3.74
C GLU A 87 -11.39 8.75 -4.67
N GLN A 88 -11.55 9.13 -5.94
CA GLN A 88 -10.43 9.13 -6.89
C GLN A 88 -9.38 10.20 -6.55
N ALA A 89 -9.83 11.41 -6.16
CA ALA A 89 -8.93 12.50 -5.79
C ALA A 89 -8.06 12.13 -4.58
N ILE A 90 -8.65 11.53 -3.55
CA ILE A 90 -7.91 11.07 -2.36
C ILE A 90 -6.88 9.99 -2.73
N ARG A 91 -7.22 9.01 -3.58
CA ARG A 91 -6.27 7.98 -4.02
C ARG A 91 -5.09 8.58 -4.77
N ARG A 92 -5.34 9.50 -5.72
CA ARG A 92 -4.27 10.20 -6.47
C ARG A 92 -3.39 11.04 -5.58
N GLU A 93 -4.00 11.81 -4.67
CA GLU A 93 -3.26 12.63 -3.71
C GLU A 93 -2.38 11.76 -2.80
N SER A 94 -2.93 10.68 -2.27
CA SER A 94 -2.19 9.71 -1.45
C SER A 94 -1.00 9.13 -2.21
N LEU A 95 -1.18 8.77 -3.49
CA LEU A 95 -0.10 8.29 -4.34
C LEU A 95 0.96 9.36 -4.58
N ASN A 96 0.57 10.57 -4.97
CA ASN A 96 1.49 11.68 -5.24
C ASN A 96 2.33 12.03 -4.02
N ARG A 97 1.72 12.07 -2.85
CA ARG A 97 2.40 12.37 -1.59
C ARG A 97 3.50 11.36 -1.27
N ILE A 98 3.22 10.08 -1.44
CA ILE A 98 4.20 9.01 -1.24
C ILE A 98 5.35 9.13 -2.24
N PHE A 99 5.07 9.37 -3.53
CA PHE A 99 6.12 9.53 -4.54
C PHE A 99 6.96 10.80 -4.34
N THR A 100 6.38 11.88 -3.87
CA THR A 100 7.13 13.12 -3.54
C THR A 100 8.08 12.86 -2.37
N GLY A 101 7.68 12.08 -1.38
CA GLY A 101 8.53 11.59 -0.29
C GLY A 101 9.71 10.78 -0.83
N LEU A 102 9.44 9.79 -1.70
CA LEU A 102 10.46 8.95 -2.33
C LEU A 102 11.52 9.74 -3.11
N GLN A 103 11.12 10.77 -3.85
CA GLN A 103 12.05 11.64 -4.58
C GLN A 103 12.94 12.46 -3.65
N LYS A 104 12.41 12.95 -2.54
CA LYS A 104 13.16 13.73 -1.55
C LYS A 104 14.15 12.87 -0.76
N SER A 105 13.86 11.59 -0.56
CA SER A 105 14.73 10.65 0.18
C SER A 105 15.92 10.12 -0.62
N GLY A 106 16.06 10.50 -1.90
CA GLY A 106 17.24 10.17 -2.72
C GLY A 106 17.41 8.69 -3.05
N TYR A 107 16.33 7.89 -2.99
CA TYR A 107 16.35 6.50 -3.45
C TYR A 107 16.56 6.45 -4.97
N GLY A 108 17.83 6.33 -5.36
CA GLY A 108 18.25 6.19 -6.74
C GLY A 108 17.66 4.94 -7.39
N GLN A 109 17.36 5.07 -8.67
CA GLN A 109 16.99 3.97 -9.54
C GLN A 109 18.17 2.96 -9.59
N HIS A 110 18.11 1.92 -8.80
CA HIS A 110 19.03 0.79 -8.99
C HIS A 110 18.46 -0.10 -10.09
N ARG A 111 19.09 -0.06 -11.26
CA ARG A 111 18.86 -1.02 -12.34
C ARG A 111 19.21 -2.42 -11.82
N VAL A 112 18.26 -3.34 -11.90
CA VAL A 112 18.49 -4.76 -11.63
C VAL A 112 18.75 -5.44 -12.98
N PRO A 113 19.90 -6.09 -13.17
CA PRO A 113 20.26 -6.70 -14.44
C PRO A 113 19.69 -8.12 -14.55
N ASN A 114 18.43 -8.30 -14.86
CA ASN A 114 17.92 -9.55 -15.42
C ASN A 114 16.57 -9.31 -16.07
N ALA A 115 16.55 -9.42 -17.38
CA ALA A 115 15.37 -9.40 -18.21
C ALA A 115 14.66 -10.74 -18.17
N GLY A 116 13.35 -10.72 -18.11
CA GLY A 116 12.48 -11.89 -18.19
C GLY A 116 11.53 -11.77 -19.38
N GLU A 117 10.99 -12.90 -19.85
CA GLU A 117 10.00 -12.94 -20.92
C GLU A 117 8.66 -12.33 -20.45
N GLY A 118 8.30 -11.13 -20.87
CA GLY A 118 7.05 -10.42 -20.51
C GLY A 118 6.35 -9.77 -21.70
N ASP A 119 5.13 -9.31 -21.48
CA ASP A 119 4.26 -8.72 -22.53
C ASP A 119 4.62 -7.25 -22.87
N GLU A 120 5.43 -6.56 -22.08
CA GLU A 120 5.91 -5.20 -22.39
C GLU A 120 7.29 -5.24 -23.05
N ARG A 121 7.36 -4.74 -24.28
CA ARG A 121 8.64 -4.58 -25.01
C ARG A 121 9.47 -3.49 -24.34
N LEU A 122 10.68 -3.86 -23.92
CA LEU A 122 11.69 -2.90 -23.56
C LEU A 122 12.34 -2.32 -24.84
N THR A 123 13.00 -1.18 -24.72
CA THR A 123 13.81 -0.62 -25.82
C THR A 123 15.15 -1.33 -25.98
N GLU A 124 15.52 -2.20 -25.03
CA GLU A 124 16.76 -2.98 -25.04
C GLU A 124 16.52 -4.29 -25.80
N THR A 125 17.50 -4.70 -26.64
CA THR A 125 17.48 -5.94 -27.40
C THR A 125 18.55 -6.91 -26.89
N ARG A 126 18.34 -8.20 -27.08
CA ARG A 126 19.31 -9.26 -26.81
C ARG A 126 19.34 -10.30 -27.94
N PRO A 127 20.40 -11.07 -28.06
CA PRO A 127 20.45 -12.21 -29.01
C PRO A 127 19.28 -13.19 -28.75
N TYR A 128 18.73 -13.71 -29.83
CA TYR A 128 17.69 -14.74 -29.82
C TYR A 128 18.16 -15.99 -29.07
N ARG A 129 17.21 -16.60 -28.34
CA ARG A 129 17.39 -17.92 -27.73
C ARG A 129 16.23 -18.83 -28.16
N PHE A 130 16.54 -20.11 -28.34
CA PHE A 130 15.53 -21.10 -28.71
C PHE A 130 14.34 -21.07 -27.71
N GLY A 131 13.14 -20.83 -28.23
CA GLY A 131 11.91 -20.66 -27.45
C GLY A 131 11.39 -19.23 -27.34
N ASP A 132 12.15 -18.23 -27.78
CA ASP A 132 11.68 -16.83 -27.81
C ASP A 132 10.54 -16.69 -28.85
N PRO A 133 9.45 -15.94 -28.51
CA PRO A 133 8.33 -15.75 -29.41
C PRO A 133 8.74 -14.89 -30.63
N VAL A 134 8.34 -15.33 -31.81
CA VAL A 134 8.62 -14.62 -33.09
C VAL A 134 8.11 -13.17 -33.07
N THR A 135 7.08 -12.89 -32.28
CA THR A 135 6.51 -11.54 -32.09
C THR A 135 7.45 -10.57 -31.37
N SER A 136 8.50 -11.08 -30.69
CA SER A 136 9.48 -10.28 -29.99
C SER A 136 10.71 -9.93 -30.82
N ILE A 137 10.80 -10.40 -32.07
CA ILE A 137 11.97 -10.14 -32.93
C ILE A 137 12.06 -8.66 -33.27
N ASP A 138 13.26 -8.08 -33.06
CA ASP A 138 13.64 -6.78 -33.61
C ASP A 138 14.11 -6.95 -35.06
N ALA A 139 13.21 -6.71 -35.99
CA ALA A 139 13.50 -6.84 -37.41
C ALA A 139 14.63 -5.90 -37.89
N LEU A 140 14.72 -4.70 -37.34
CA LEU A 140 15.73 -3.71 -37.72
C LEU A 140 17.11 -4.09 -37.18
N GLY A 141 17.20 -4.49 -35.93
CA GLY A 141 18.44 -5.00 -35.32
C GLY A 141 18.93 -6.25 -36.03
N THR A 142 18.04 -7.20 -36.28
CA THR A 142 18.33 -8.44 -37.01
C THR A 142 18.90 -8.19 -38.41
N ILE A 143 18.24 -7.35 -39.22
CA ILE A 143 18.73 -7.00 -40.55
C ILE A 143 20.10 -6.26 -40.48
N SER A 144 20.24 -5.35 -39.52
CA SER A 144 21.50 -4.63 -39.33
C SER A 144 22.66 -5.57 -39.00
N ASN A 145 22.44 -6.60 -38.19
CA ASN A 145 23.45 -7.60 -37.86
C ASN A 145 23.80 -8.45 -39.07
N ALA A 146 22.78 -8.91 -39.83
CA ALA A 146 23.00 -9.66 -41.06
C ALA A 146 23.82 -8.86 -42.09
N VAL A 147 23.50 -7.57 -42.29
CA VAL A 147 24.24 -6.68 -43.19
C VAL A 147 25.69 -6.46 -42.72
N ARG A 148 25.88 -6.31 -41.42
CA ARG A 148 27.27 -6.21 -40.86
C ARG A 148 28.08 -7.46 -41.07
N ARG A 149 27.48 -8.65 -41.03
CA ARG A 149 28.14 -9.92 -41.19
C ARG A 149 28.38 -10.28 -42.67
N SER A 150 27.38 -10.14 -43.55
CA SER A 150 27.44 -10.64 -44.92
C SER A 150 27.56 -9.56 -46.00
N GLY A 151 27.50 -8.26 -45.64
CA GLY A 151 27.50 -7.16 -46.62
C GLY A 151 26.10 -6.91 -47.20
N VAL A 152 26.01 -5.86 -48.03
CA VAL A 152 24.71 -5.39 -48.58
C VAL A 152 24.30 -6.16 -49.84
N GLU A 153 25.28 -6.84 -50.50
CA GLU A 153 25.05 -7.48 -51.82
C GLU A 153 24.38 -8.86 -51.70
N GLU A 154 24.56 -9.55 -50.59
CA GLU A 154 23.95 -10.88 -50.34
C GLU A 154 23.52 -11.01 -48.89
N ILE A 155 22.31 -10.50 -48.57
CA ILE A 155 21.78 -10.57 -47.21
C ILE A 155 21.24 -11.97 -46.97
N SER A 156 21.92 -12.75 -46.15
CA SER A 156 21.43 -14.04 -45.62
C SER A 156 21.26 -13.94 -44.11
N LEU A 157 20.07 -14.28 -43.63
CA LEU A 157 19.75 -14.30 -42.20
C LEU A 157 20.19 -15.63 -41.58
N THR A 158 20.90 -15.55 -40.46
CA THR A 158 21.22 -16.70 -39.61
C THR A 158 20.67 -16.49 -38.21
N GLU A 159 20.54 -17.55 -37.43
CA GLU A 159 20.05 -17.47 -36.06
C GLU A 159 20.89 -16.51 -35.20
N GLU A 160 22.18 -16.40 -35.47
CA GLU A 160 23.09 -15.49 -34.76
C GLU A 160 22.84 -14.01 -35.03
N ASP A 161 22.16 -13.67 -36.13
CA ASP A 161 21.81 -12.31 -36.49
C ASP A 161 20.52 -11.85 -35.77
N VAL A 162 19.71 -12.80 -35.28
CA VAL A 162 18.40 -12.51 -34.76
C VAL A 162 18.49 -11.84 -33.39
N GLU A 163 17.96 -10.62 -33.31
CA GLU A 163 17.75 -9.91 -32.07
C GLU A 163 16.26 -9.89 -31.67
N VAL A 164 16.02 -10.03 -30.36
CA VAL A 164 14.70 -9.94 -29.78
C VAL A 164 14.64 -8.81 -28.78
N TYR A 165 13.53 -8.08 -28.78
CA TYR A 165 13.28 -7.12 -27.73
C TYR A 165 13.24 -7.84 -26.39
N GLU A 166 13.94 -7.30 -25.41
CA GLU A 166 13.74 -7.74 -24.05
C GLU A 166 12.31 -7.41 -23.62
N THR A 167 11.66 -8.39 -23.06
CA THR A 167 10.31 -8.23 -22.54
C THR A 167 10.37 -8.32 -21.02
N GLU A 168 9.76 -7.38 -20.33
CA GLU A 168 9.66 -7.44 -18.88
C GLU A 168 8.49 -8.36 -18.51
N HIS A 169 8.76 -9.52 -17.93
CA HIS A 169 7.73 -10.33 -17.30
C HIS A 169 7.21 -9.60 -16.06
N LEU A 170 6.21 -8.78 -16.25
CA LEU A 170 5.37 -8.34 -15.15
C LEU A 170 4.42 -9.50 -14.78
N ALA A 171 4.97 -10.51 -14.09
CA ALA A 171 4.13 -11.57 -13.58
C ALA A 171 3.02 -10.96 -12.70
N SER A 172 1.76 -11.28 -13.02
CA SER A 172 0.63 -10.77 -12.25
C SER A 172 0.72 -11.24 -10.79
N CYS A 173 0.50 -10.33 -9.86
CA CYS A 173 0.59 -10.56 -8.42
C CYS A 173 -0.77 -10.36 -7.76
N ALA A 174 -1.11 -11.23 -6.82
CA ALA A 174 -2.21 -11.00 -5.90
C ALA A 174 -1.64 -10.50 -4.56
N THR A 175 -2.09 -9.36 -4.12
CA THR A 175 -1.69 -8.74 -2.87
C THR A 175 -2.89 -8.59 -1.96
N VAL A 176 -2.77 -9.04 -0.71
CA VAL A 176 -3.66 -8.64 0.38
C VAL A 176 -2.92 -7.65 1.26
N LEU A 177 -3.44 -6.44 1.38
CA LEU A 177 -2.98 -5.48 2.35
C LEU A 177 -3.82 -5.61 3.62
N LEU A 178 -3.19 -6.07 4.70
CA LEU A 178 -3.78 -6.16 6.04
C LEU A 178 -3.45 -4.91 6.84
N ILE A 179 -4.47 -4.26 7.37
CA ILE A 179 -4.33 -3.08 8.22
C ILE A 179 -4.82 -3.42 9.62
N ASP A 180 -3.96 -3.22 10.59
CA ASP A 180 -4.31 -3.30 11.99
C ASP A 180 -5.24 -2.14 12.37
N ILE A 181 -6.38 -2.45 12.99
CA ILE A 181 -7.34 -1.46 13.52
C ILE A 181 -7.50 -1.60 15.03
N SER A 182 -6.56 -2.27 15.69
CA SER A 182 -6.52 -2.39 17.14
C SER A 182 -6.24 -1.05 17.83
N HIS A 183 -6.52 -1.00 19.11
CA HIS A 183 -6.43 0.24 19.90
C HIS A 183 -5.04 0.88 19.90
N SER A 184 -3.98 0.10 19.76
CA SER A 184 -2.60 0.58 19.72
C SER A 184 -2.33 1.57 18.58
N MET A 185 -3.07 1.46 17.45
CA MET A 185 -2.89 2.32 16.28
C MET A 185 -3.18 3.83 16.53
N ILE A 186 -3.76 4.18 17.67
CA ILE A 186 -4.02 5.57 18.12
C ILE A 186 -3.50 5.86 19.54
N LEU A 187 -2.75 4.93 20.16
CA LEU A 187 -2.20 5.14 21.50
C LEU A 187 -1.02 6.10 21.50
N TYR A 188 -0.78 6.70 22.66
CA TYR A 188 0.37 7.58 22.93
C TYR A 188 0.41 8.88 22.11
N GLY A 189 -0.76 9.35 21.61
CA GLY A 189 -0.85 10.60 20.85
C GLY A 189 -0.31 10.51 19.42
N GLU A 190 0.00 9.31 18.94
CA GLU A 190 0.42 9.05 17.56
C GLU A 190 -0.75 8.51 16.73
N ASP A 191 -1.05 9.20 15.65
CA ASP A 191 -2.00 8.72 14.62
C ASP A 191 -1.26 7.84 13.62
N ARG A 192 -1.36 6.53 13.77
CA ARG A 192 -0.76 5.54 12.87
C ARG A 192 -1.74 5.01 11.83
N ILE A 193 -3.04 5.17 12.08
CA ILE A 193 -4.09 4.69 11.16
C ILE A 193 -4.20 5.56 9.90
N THR A 194 -4.07 6.89 10.02
CA THR A 194 -4.16 7.79 8.85
C THR A 194 -3.05 7.53 7.82
N PRO A 195 -1.76 7.41 8.18
CA PRO A 195 -0.72 6.97 7.26
C PRO A 195 -1.00 5.59 6.63
N ALA A 196 -1.51 4.62 7.39
CA ALA A 196 -1.89 3.32 6.86
C ALA A 196 -2.99 3.41 5.79
N LYS A 197 -4.03 4.23 6.03
CA LYS A 197 -5.06 4.54 5.03
C LYS A 197 -4.47 5.19 3.77
N GLN A 198 -3.59 6.17 3.92
CA GLN A 198 -2.94 6.84 2.78
C GLN A 198 -2.16 5.85 1.93
N VAL A 199 -1.40 4.96 2.57
CA VAL A 199 -0.64 3.91 1.87
C VAL A 199 -1.58 2.95 1.13
N ALA A 200 -2.66 2.52 1.76
CA ALA A 200 -3.65 1.65 1.13
C ALA A 200 -4.30 2.30 -0.11
N LEU A 201 -4.67 3.57 -0.01
CA LEU A 201 -5.26 4.34 -1.12
C LEU A 201 -4.24 4.57 -2.24
N GLY A 202 -3.02 4.96 -1.89
CA GLY A 202 -1.95 5.17 -2.86
C GLY A 202 -1.55 3.87 -3.59
N LEU A 203 -1.42 2.74 -2.86
CA LEU A 203 -1.15 1.45 -3.46
C LEU A 203 -2.27 1.01 -4.41
N THR A 204 -3.52 1.27 -4.01
CA THR A 204 -4.68 1.02 -4.88
C THR A 204 -4.58 1.79 -6.19
N GLU A 205 -4.30 3.09 -6.12
CA GLU A 205 -4.17 3.93 -7.33
C GLU A 205 -2.99 3.47 -8.20
N LEU A 206 -1.86 3.13 -7.60
CA LEU A 206 -0.70 2.57 -8.31
C LEU A 206 -1.07 1.30 -9.09
N ILE A 207 -1.74 0.35 -8.43
CA ILE A 207 -2.13 -0.92 -9.04
C ILE A 207 -3.13 -0.68 -10.16
N LEU A 208 -4.18 0.10 -9.92
CA LEU A 208 -5.20 0.37 -10.92
C LEU A 208 -4.65 1.07 -12.18
N THR A 209 -3.63 1.92 -12.02
CA THR A 209 -3.10 2.73 -13.13
C THR A 209 -1.89 2.10 -13.83
N ARG A 210 -1.00 1.43 -13.09
CA ARG A 210 0.27 0.91 -13.60
C ARG A 210 0.33 -0.60 -13.75
N TYR A 211 -0.48 -1.33 -12.97
CA TYR A 211 -0.43 -2.79 -12.90
C TYR A 211 -1.83 -3.41 -12.98
N PRO A 212 -2.60 -3.15 -14.05
CA PRO A 212 -4.01 -3.56 -14.14
C PRO A 212 -4.23 -5.08 -14.15
N LYS A 213 -3.17 -5.88 -14.36
CA LYS A 213 -3.21 -7.36 -14.26
C LYS A 213 -3.05 -7.85 -12.80
N ASP A 214 -2.67 -6.98 -11.87
CA ASP A 214 -2.55 -7.32 -10.46
C ASP A 214 -3.88 -7.25 -9.74
N ALA A 215 -4.01 -8.04 -8.69
CA ALA A 215 -5.14 -7.99 -7.79
C ALA A 215 -4.71 -7.42 -6.43
N LEU A 216 -5.47 -6.46 -5.93
CA LEU A 216 -5.33 -5.94 -4.57
C LEU A 216 -6.65 -6.16 -3.82
N ARG A 217 -6.53 -6.73 -2.62
CA ARG A 217 -7.63 -6.86 -1.65
C ARG A 217 -7.20 -6.22 -0.35
N ILE A 218 -8.12 -5.59 0.34
CA ILE A 218 -7.85 -4.92 1.61
C ILE A 218 -8.54 -5.69 2.72
N GLY A 219 -7.77 -6.05 3.72
CA GLY A 219 -8.27 -6.65 4.94
C GLY A 219 -7.96 -5.78 6.15
N VAL A 220 -8.83 -5.80 7.12
CA VAL A 220 -8.60 -5.20 8.43
C VAL A 220 -8.68 -6.27 9.51
N PHE A 221 -7.91 -6.11 10.57
CA PHE A 221 -7.95 -7.01 11.70
C PHE A 221 -7.86 -6.25 13.04
N GLY A 222 -8.58 -6.75 14.02
CA GLY A 222 -8.64 -6.34 15.40
C GLY A 222 -8.92 -7.60 16.23
N ASP A 223 -10.05 -7.69 16.92
CA ASP A 223 -10.49 -8.93 17.57
C ASP A 223 -10.81 -10.01 16.50
N GLU A 224 -11.39 -9.60 15.40
CA GLU A 224 -11.68 -10.39 14.20
C GLU A 224 -11.03 -9.79 12.97
N ALA A 225 -10.99 -10.57 11.89
CA ALA A 225 -10.52 -10.10 10.59
C ALA A 225 -11.65 -10.08 9.57
N ARG A 226 -11.68 -9.05 8.73
CA ARG A 226 -12.65 -8.95 7.64
C ARG A 226 -12.07 -8.25 6.42
N GLU A 227 -12.52 -8.67 5.25
CA GLU A 227 -12.24 -7.95 4.03
C GLU A 227 -13.14 -6.70 3.94
N ILE A 228 -12.59 -5.63 3.37
CA ILE A 228 -13.31 -4.38 3.12
C ILE A 228 -13.17 -3.96 1.66
N ALA A 229 -14.16 -3.19 1.17
CA ALA A 229 -14.03 -2.57 -0.14
C ALA A 229 -13.07 -1.37 -0.08
N ILE A 230 -12.41 -1.08 -1.21
CA ILE A 230 -11.47 0.04 -1.33
C ILE A 230 -12.14 1.37 -0.96
N ARG A 231 -13.40 1.56 -1.33
CA ARG A 231 -14.19 2.76 -0.98
C ARG A 231 -14.39 2.95 0.52
N ASP A 232 -14.25 1.88 1.31
CA ASP A 232 -14.46 1.93 2.75
C ASP A 232 -13.19 2.37 3.53
N ILE A 233 -12.03 2.42 2.85
CA ILE A 233 -10.76 2.79 3.48
C ILE A 233 -10.80 4.17 4.16
N PRO A 234 -11.34 5.25 3.55
CA PRO A 234 -11.41 6.56 4.21
C PRO A 234 -12.18 6.52 5.53
N TYR A 235 -13.19 5.67 5.62
CA TYR A 235 -14.11 5.55 6.76
C TYR A 235 -13.63 4.61 7.86
N LEU A 236 -12.43 4.02 7.72
CA LEU A 236 -11.86 3.15 8.76
C LEU A 236 -11.67 3.91 10.07
N GLN A 237 -12.09 3.28 11.14
CA GLN A 237 -11.88 3.73 12.50
C GLN A 237 -11.16 2.66 13.30
N VAL A 238 -10.30 3.09 14.20
CA VAL A 238 -9.69 2.24 15.21
C VAL A 238 -10.73 2.00 16.29
N GLY A 239 -10.89 0.75 16.69
CA GLY A 239 -11.78 0.39 17.77
C GLY A 239 -11.04 -0.02 19.05
N PRO A 240 -11.78 -0.30 20.13
CA PRO A 240 -11.22 -0.83 21.37
C PRO A 240 -10.86 -2.32 21.21
N PHE A 241 -10.28 -2.68 20.06
CA PHE A 241 -9.97 -4.06 19.69
C PHE A 241 -8.58 -4.47 20.15
N HIS A 242 -8.41 -5.77 20.35
CA HIS A 242 -7.13 -6.40 20.51
C HIS A 242 -6.52 -6.70 19.14
N THR A 243 -5.28 -7.19 19.12
CA THR A 243 -4.55 -7.49 17.90
C THR A 243 -4.60 -8.99 17.61
N ASN A 244 -5.54 -9.45 16.79
CA ASN A 244 -5.65 -10.85 16.34
C ASN A 244 -4.96 -11.04 14.97
N THR A 245 -3.63 -11.02 14.98
CA THR A 245 -2.81 -11.20 13.78
C THR A 245 -3.05 -12.55 13.11
N LYS A 246 -3.34 -13.60 13.90
CA LYS A 246 -3.67 -14.94 13.36
C LYS A 246 -4.89 -14.86 12.44
N ALA A 247 -5.99 -14.28 12.91
CA ALA A 247 -7.21 -14.14 12.10
C ALA A 247 -6.95 -13.35 10.80
N GLY A 248 -6.15 -12.28 10.88
CA GLY A 248 -5.73 -11.52 9.70
C GLY A 248 -4.98 -12.38 8.68
N LEU A 249 -4.00 -13.17 9.11
CA LEU A 249 -3.23 -14.06 8.24
C LEU A 249 -4.07 -15.17 7.62
N GLU A 250 -4.93 -15.83 8.40
CA GLU A 250 -5.82 -16.90 7.93
C GLU A 250 -6.82 -16.40 6.89
N MET A 251 -7.41 -15.22 7.12
CA MET A 251 -8.28 -14.56 6.14
C MET A 251 -7.52 -14.22 4.86
N ALA A 252 -6.34 -13.60 4.97
CA ALA A 252 -5.54 -13.22 3.81
C ALA A 252 -5.08 -14.45 3.01
N GLN A 253 -4.70 -15.54 3.69
CA GLN A 253 -4.38 -16.80 3.05
C GLN A 253 -5.56 -17.33 2.22
N SER A 254 -6.76 -17.37 2.82
CA SER A 254 -7.97 -17.83 2.13
C SER A 254 -8.27 -17.00 0.87
N ILE A 255 -8.16 -15.67 0.95
CA ILE A 255 -8.35 -14.77 -0.21
C ILE A 255 -7.32 -15.07 -1.30
N LEU A 256 -6.05 -15.24 -0.93
CA LEU A 256 -4.96 -15.44 -1.87
C LEU A 256 -4.99 -16.84 -2.52
N GLU A 257 -5.40 -17.85 -1.79
CA GLU A 257 -5.56 -19.22 -2.34
C GLU A 257 -6.67 -19.28 -3.39
N ALA A 258 -7.73 -18.51 -3.22
CA ALA A 258 -8.81 -18.36 -4.21
C ALA A 258 -8.40 -17.51 -5.44
N SER A 259 -7.27 -16.81 -5.38
CA SER A 259 -6.78 -15.97 -6.47
C SER A 259 -6.17 -16.79 -7.62
N ARG A 260 -6.35 -16.30 -8.86
CA ARG A 260 -5.77 -16.90 -10.07
C ARG A 260 -4.29 -16.62 -10.26
N GLN A 261 -3.78 -15.56 -9.63
CA GLN A 261 -2.38 -15.17 -9.72
C GLN A 261 -1.48 -16.17 -9.00
N ARG A 262 -0.34 -16.49 -9.62
CA ARG A 262 0.64 -17.41 -9.02
C ARG A 262 1.48 -16.74 -7.95
N ASN A 263 1.80 -15.45 -8.16
CA ASN A 263 2.55 -14.68 -7.17
C ASN A 263 1.59 -14.12 -6.14
N ARG A 264 1.80 -14.47 -4.90
CA ARG A 264 0.90 -14.15 -3.80
C ARG A 264 1.67 -13.52 -2.67
N GLN A 265 1.19 -12.40 -2.17
CA GLN A 265 1.84 -11.72 -1.05
C GLN A 265 0.83 -11.07 -0.11
N ILE A 266 1.24 -10.99 1.14
CA ILE A 266 0.57 -10.25 2.20
C ILE A 266 1.47 -9.06 2.56
N PHE A 267 0.91 -7.87 2.54
CA PHE A 267 1.48 -6.70 3.19
C PHE A 267 0.72 -6.46 4.47
N MET A 268 1.38 -6.47 5.60
CA MET A 268 0.77 -6.27 6.90
C MET A 268 1.30 -5.00 7.54
N VAL A 269 0.40 -4.08 7.85
CA VAL A 269 0.70 -2.84 8.59
C VAL A 269 0.16 -2.98 10.00
N THR A 270 1.03 -2.96 10.97
CA THR A 270 0.70 -3.14 12.39
C THR A 270 1.67 -2.35 13.28
N ASP A 271 1.22 -1.98 14.46
CA ASP A 271 2.03 -1.40 15.52
C ASP A 271 1.95 -2.20 16.82
N GLY A 272 1.17 -3.29 16.81
CA GLY A 272 0.79 -4.05 17.99
C GLY A 272 1.36 -5.46 18.05
N LYS A 273 1.58 -5.91 19.30
CA LYS A 273 1.83 -7.31 19.61
C LYS A 273 0.54 -8.09 19.41
N PRO A 274 0.58 -9.35 18.93
CA PRO A 274 -0.61 -10.18 18.92
C PRO A 274 -1.06 -10.43 20.38
N THR A 275 -2.27 -9.96 20.68
CA THR A 275 -2.86 -10.03 22.02
C THR A 275 -4.15 -10.82 22.09
N ALA A 276 -4.63 -11.32 20.94
CA ALA A 276 -5.84 -12.11 20.85
C ALA A 276 -5.73 -13.19 19.77
N ILE A 277 -6.52 -14.26 19.96
CA ILE A 277 -6.80 -15.30 18.96
C ILE A 277 -8.27 -15.73 19.10
N MET A 278 -8.83 -16.28 18.02
CA MET A 278 -10.12 -16.95 18.10
C MET A 278 -9.93 -18.40 18.50
N GLU A 279 -10.68 -18.87 19.49
CA GLU A 279 -10.67 -20.25 19.98
C GLU A 279 -12.11 -20.69 20.31
N ASP A 280 -12.56 -21.78 19.75
CA ASP A 280 -13.90 -22.34 19.95
C ASP A 280 -15.04 -21.34 19.74
N GLY A 281 -14.85 -20.35 18.89
CA GLY A 281 -15.84 -19.28 18.61
C GLY A 281 -15.82 -18.12 19.60
N GLU A 282 -14.90 -18.12 20.55
CA GLU A 282 -14.69 -17.02 21.49
C GLU A 282 -13.31 -16.38 21.33
N VAL A 283 -13.21 -15.08 21.66
CA VAL A 283 -11.94 -14.36 21.63
C VAL A 283 -11.15 -14.66 22.90
N TYR A 284 -10.10 -15.49 22.78
CA TYR A 284 -9.09 -15.61 23.83
C TYR A 284 -8.11 -14.44 23.73
N LYS A 285 -7.91 -13.71 24.83
CA LYS A 285 -7.11 -12.48 24.85
C LYS A 285 -6.22 -12.38 26.08
N ASN A 286 -5.02 -11.85 25.88
CA ASN A 286 -4.11 -11.49 26.97
C ASN A 286 -3.40 -10.17 26.64
N PRO A 287 -3.86 -9.03 27.18
CA PRO A 287 -3.24 -7.71 26.91
C PRO A 287 -1.96 -7.48 27.70
N TRP A 288 -1.61 -8.36 28.67
CA TRP A 288 -0.54 -8.13 29.65
C TRP A 288 0.82 -8.75 29.26
N GLY A 289 1.14 -8.79 27.99
CA GLY A 289 2.43 -9.29 27.53
C GLY A 289 2.33 -10.33 26.40
N PHE A 290 3.46 -10.92 26.04
CA PHE A 290 3.48 -12.00 25.05
C PHE A 290 2.96 -13.30 25.65
N ASP A 291 1.73 -13.65 25.35
CA ASP A 291 1.18 -14.95 25.67
C ASP A 291 1.76 -16.01 24.72
N PRO A 292 2.43 -17.07 25.24
CA PRO A 292 3.04 -18.10 24.41
C PRO A 292 2.03 -18.81 23.49
N LYS A 293 0.78 -18.96 23.91
CA LYS A 293 -0.27 -19.59 23.11
C LYS A 293 -0.65 -18.71 21.91
N ILE A 294 -0.89 -17.42 22.15
CA ILE A 294 -1.21 -16.46 21.09
C ILE A 294 -0.03 -16.37 20.11
N ARG A 295 1.20 -16.24 20.64
CA ARG A 295 2.42 -16.18 19.83
C ARG A 295 2.57 -17.41 18.93
N ASN A 296 2.51 -18.62 19.51
CA ASN A 296 2.72 -19.86 18.77
C ASN A 296 1.66 -20.04 17.68
N GLN A 297 0.38 -19.80 17.97
CA GLN A 297 -0.68 -19.93 16.98
C GLN A 297 -0.55 -18.89 15.85
N THR A 298 -0.07 -17.69 16.15
CA THR A 298 0.21 -16.67 15.12
C THR A 298 1.38 -17.09 14.22
N LEU A 299 2.44 -17.64 14.81
CA LEU A 299 3.58 -18.17 14.05
C LEU A 299 3.21 -19.38 13.19
N GLU A 300 2.31 -20.24 13.66
CA GLU A 300 1.74 -21.36 12.88
C GLU A 300 0.96 -20.86 11.67
N ALA A 301 0.14 -19.81 11.82
CA ALA A 301 -0.56 -19.18 10.70
C ALA A 301 0.43 -18.58 9.67
N ALA A 302 1.49 -17.93 10.12
CA ALA A 302 2.55 -17.43 9.23
C ALA A 302 3.27 -18.58 8.49
N ALA A 303 3.53 -19.69 9.16
CA ALA A 303 4.11 -20.89 8.54
C ALA A 303 3.14 -21.54 7.52
N ALA A 304 1.83 -21.47 7.76
CA ALA A 304 0.82 -21.94 6.81
C ALA A 304 0.81 -21.08 5.53
N CYS A 305 0.87 -19.77 5.66
CA CYS A 305 1.03 -18.84 4.51
C CYS A 305 2.27 -19.22 3.67
N ARG A 306 3.42 -19.46 4.30
CA ARG A 306 4.62 -19.90 3.60
C ARG A 306 4.42 -21.21 2.84
N ARG A 307 3.78 -22.21 3.46
CA ARG A 307 3.49 -23.50 2.79
C ARG A 307 2.57 -23.33 1.58
N ALA A 308 1.68 -22.34 1.62
CA ALA A 308 0.81 -21.95 0.50
C ALA A 308 1.53 -21.11 -0.57
N GLY A 309 2.84 -20.88 -0.46
CA GLY A 309 3.62 -20.05 -1.41
C GLY A 309 3.34 -18.55 -1.29
N ILE A 310 2.85 -18.09 -0.14
CA ILE A 310 2.51 -16.69 0.13
C ILE A 310 3.68 -16.04 0.87
N THR A 311 4.18 -14.93 0.35
CA THR A 311 5.22 -14.12 1.01
C THR A 311 4.56 -13.09 1.92
N ILE A 312 5.05 -12.97 3.17
CA ILE A 312 4.58 -11.96 4.11
C ILE A 312 5.62 -10.85 4.23
N THR A 313 5.21 -9.61 4.04
CA THR A 313 6.03 -8.43 4.34
C THR A 313 5.32 -7.61 5.42
N THR A 314 5.98 -7.44 6.56
CA THR A 314 5.45 -6.69 7.70
C THR A 314 6.04 -5.29 7.74
N PHE A 315 5.17 -4.30 7.80
CA PHE A 315 5.51 -2.89 8.02
C PHE A 315 5.12 -2.53 9.45
N MET A 316 6.12 -2.35 10.27
CA MET A 316 5.94 -2.12 11.68
C MET A 316 6.09 -0.65 12.03
N LEU A 317 5.07 -0.11 12.70
CA LEU A 317 4.97 1.30 13.07
C LEU A 317 5.37 1.59 14.54
N ALA A 318 5.92 0.59 15.22
CA ALA A 318 6.38 0.71 16.59
C ALA A 318 7.78 0.12 16.73
N SER A 319 8.50 0.54 17.77
CA SER A 319 9.88 0.14 18.08
C SER A 319 10.01 -0.59 19.43
N ASP A 320 8.93 -1.19 19.93
CA ASP A 320 8.97 -2.00 21.15
C ASP A 320 9.88 -3.23 20.94
N PRO A 321 10.88 -3.48 21.81
CA PRO A 321 11.86 -4.55 21.60
C PRO A 321 11.25 -5.96 21.50
N ASP A 322 10.25 -6.29 22.32
CA ASP A 322 9.60 -7.60 22.27
C ASP A 322 8.82 -7.80 20.98
N LEU A 323 8.20 -6.73 20.48
CA LEU A 323 7.49 -6.75 19.21
C LEU A 323 8.47 -6.90 18.03
N VAL A 324 9.62 -6.25 18.08
CA VAL A 324 10.71 -6.42 17.10
C VAL A 324 11.13 -7.89 17.03
N GLU A 325 11.41 -8.51 18.19
CA GLU A 325 11.79 -9.93 18.26
C GLU A 325 10.72 -10.85 17.65
N PHE A 326 9.46 -10.63 18.00
CA PHE A 326 8.34 -11.40 17.44
C PHE A 326 8.25 -11.26 15.91
N VAL A 327 8.34 -10.05 15.38
CA VAL A 327 8.25 -9.78 13.94
C VAL A 327 9.46 -10.37 13.21
N GLU A 328 10.66 -10.34 13.79
CA GLU A 328 11.84 -11.00 13.23
C GLU A 328 11.67 -12.51 13.18
N GLU A 329 11.11 -13.12 14.22
CA GLU A 329 10.81 -14.56 14.23
C GLU A 329 9.75 -14.92 13.20
N MET A 330 8.65 -14.20 13.14
CA MET A 330 7.59 -14.41 12.14
C MET A 330 8.14 -14.26 10.72
N THR A 331 8.98 -13.26 10.48
CA THR A 331 9.66 -13.01 9.19
C THR A 331 10.53 -14.18 8.78
N ARG A 332 11.29 -14.76 9.73
CA ARG A 332 12.13 -15.94 9.48
C ARG A 332 11.29 -17.17 9.14
N ILE A 333 10.20 -17.41 9.89
CA ILE A 333 9.29 -18.52 9.67
C ILE A 333 8.58 -18.40 8.32
N ALA A 334 8.08 -17.22 7.99
CA ALA A 334 7.38 -16.94 6.75
C ALA A 334 8.30 -16.80 5.52
N SER A 335 9.64 -16.80 5.70
CA SER A 335 10.60 -16.40 4.66
C SER A 335 10.26 -15.06 4.01
N GLY A 336 9.77 -14.14 4.83
CA GLY A 336 9.25 -12.85 4.44
C GLY A 336 10.25 -11.70 4.61
N ARG A 337 9.74 -10.51 4.85
CA ARG A 337 10.50 -9.29 5.13
C ARG A 337 9.82 -8.49 6.23
N ALA A 338 10.62 -7.74 6.98
CA ALA A 338 10.12 -6.77 7.93
C ALA A 338 10.78 -5.40 7.69
N TYR A 339 9.98 -4.36 7.80
CA TYR A 339 10.43 -2.98 7.75
C TYR A 339 9.94 -2.27 9.00
N PHE A 340 10.87 -1.62 9.67
CA PHE A 340 10.60 -0.77 10.83
C PHE A 340 10.54 0.67 10.30
N ALA A 341 9.36 1.24 10.25
CA ALA A 341 9.12 2.54 9.66
C ALA A 341 8.38 3.45 10.64
N SER A 342 8.74 4.72 10.64
CA SER A 342 7.83 5.73 11.20
C SER A 342 6.63 5.91 10.28
N ALA A 343 5.51 6.36 10.85
CA ALA A 343 4.25 6.47 10.12
C ALA A 343 4.35 7.34 8.85
N ASP A 344 5.19 8.38 8.87
CA ASP A 344 5.47 9.27 7.75
C ASP A 344 6.27 8.61 6.61
N LYS A 345 7.08 7.56 6.90
CA LYS A 345 7.90 6.83 5.93
C LYS A 345 7.30 5.51 5.46
N LEU A 346 6.18 5.10 6.03
CA LEU A 346 5.51 3.84 5.72
C LEU A 346 5.34 3.64 4.20
N GLY A 347 4.85 4.67 3.51
CA GLY A 347 4.62 4.63 2.08
C GLY A 347 5.89 4.36 1.28
N GLU A 348 7.01 4.97 1.63
CA GLU A 348 8.30 4.80 0.94
C GLU A 348 8.74 3.34 0.95
N PHE A 349 8.70 2.70 2.12
CA PHE A 349 9.10 1.30 2.27
C PHE A 349 8.15 0.34 1.54
N LEU A 350 6.84 0.54 1.69
CA LEU A 350 5.83 -0.35 1.11
C LEU A 350 5.87 -0.29 -0.43
N PHE A 351 5.94 0.89 -1.01
CA PHE A 351 6.00 1.05 -2.46
C PHE A 351 7.33 0.53 -3.04
N ALA A 352 8.46 0.80 -2.35
CA ALA A 352 9.74 0.26 -2.77
C ALA A 352 9.74 -1.28 -2.76
N ASP A 353 9.14 -1.91 -1.76
CA ASP A 353 9.02 -3.37 -1.68
C ASP A 353 8.09 -3.92 -2.77
N TYR A 354 6.94 -3.29 -2.99
CA TYR A 354 5.99 -3.70 -4.03
C TYR A 354 6.64 -3.70 -5.43
N ILE A 355 7.30 -2.59 -5.80
CA ILE A 355 7.95 -2.46 -7.10
C ILE A 355 9.12 -3.44 -7.23
N ARG A 356 9.92 -3.64 -6.15
CA ARG A 356 11.05 -4.57 -6.16
C ARG A 356 10.59 -6.02 -6.33
N ASN A 357 9.50 -6.41 -5.71
CA ASN A 357 8.98 -7.77 -5.81
C ASN A 357 8.45 -8.08 -7.20
N LYS A 358 7.82 -7.12 -7.84
CA LYS A 358 7.38 -7.28 -9.24
C LYS A 358 8.52 -7.64 -10.16
N ARG A 359 9.71 -7.07 -9.93
CA ARG A 359 10.92 -7.32 -10.75
C ARG A 359 11.64 -8.63 -10.39
N ARG A 360 11.39 -9.20 -9.21
CA ARG A 360 12.10 -10.39 -8.71
C ARG A 360 11.41 -11.72 -9.04
N THR A 361 10.20 -11.73 -9.51
CA THR A 361 9.41 -12.95 -9.68
C THR A 361 9.68 -13.64 -11.03
N VAL A 362 10.90 -13.48 -11.54
CA VAL A 362 11.38 -14.16 -12.73
C VAL A 362 12.66 -14.90 -12.36
N SER A 363 12.51 -16.13 -11.92
CA SER A 363 13.58 -17.16 -11.90
C SER A 363 12.93 -18.54 -11.89
#